data_cb67b4289a8f13813ce58953e38ef069
#
_entry.id   cb67b4289a8f13813ce58953e38ef069
#
_cell.length_a   1.000
_cell.length_b   1.000
_cell.length_c   1.000
_cell.angle_alpha   90.00
_cell.angle_beta   90.00
_cell.angle_gamma   90.00
#
_symmetry.space_group_name_H-M   'P 1'
#
loop_
_entity.id
_entity.type
_entity.pdbx_description
1 polymer ?
#
loop_
_entity_poly.entity_id
_entity_poly.type
_entity_poly.pdbx_seq_one_letter_code
_entity_poly.pdbx_strand_id
1 'polypeptide(L)'
;GSNPLSTVMWTVLGYPACAAAFPLMVGETDILPDYVKPDAAGHSQLCDIAMDLKSENVFKWNVSNGSHYMDMESVVKGRDGRQSLLKCANAADQDILREFAPLYKKWEDGSIGDKEFFKAYYDKYYIFLHLYFINYKEYSLKITKLAQ
;
A
#
# COMPACT_ATOMS: atom_id res chain seq x y z
N GLY A 1 12.50 -27.20 11.41
CA GLY A 1 11.44 -27.33 10.42
C GLY A 1 10.45 -26.23 10.63
N SER A 2 10.42 -25.31 9.68
CA SER A 2 9.49 -24.19 9.71
C SER A 2 8.05 -24.71 9.59
N ASN A 3 7.15 -24.13 10.37
CA ASN A 3 5.72 -24.33 10.22
C ASN A 3 5.31 -23.92 8.78
N PRO A 4 4.72 -24.77 7.95
CA PRO A 4 4.28 -24.42 6.60
C PRO A 4 3.29 -23.24 6.59
N LEU A 5 2.53 -23.06 7.67
CA LEU A 5 1.59 -21.95 7.82
C LEU A 5 2.27 -20.60 8.03
N SER A 6 3.57 -20.58 8.35
CA SER A 6 4.37 -19.36 8.47
C SER A 6 4.93 -18.84 7.14
N THR A 7 4.57 -19.47 6.02
CA THR A 7 4.96 -18.98 4.70
C THR A 7 4.27 -17.65 4.41
N VAL A 8 5.06 -16.62 4.12
CA VAL A 8 4.60 -15.26 3.80
C VAL A 8 4.78 -15.02 2.32
N MET A 9 3.72 -14.57 1.65
CA MET A 9 3.76 -14.06 0.29
C MET A 9 3.62 -12.53 0.33
N TRP A 10 4.65 -11.82 -0.08
CA TRP A 10 4.59 -10.37 -0.23
C TRP A 10 3.88 -10.02 -1.54
N THR A 11 2.75 -9.36 -1.42
CA THR A 11 1.85 -9.07 -2.55
C THR A 11 1.65 -7.57 -2.68
N VAL A 12 1.71 -7.06 -3.90
CA VAL A 12 1.32 -5.69 -4.19
C VAL A 12 -0.06 -5.69 -4.81
N LEU A 13 -1.03 -5.08 -4.13
CA LEU A 13 -2.39 -4.93 -4.62
C LEU A 13 -2.54 -3.58 -5.34
N GLY A 14 -2.84 -3.63 -6.64
CA GLY A 14 -2.94 -2.46 -7.50
C GLY A 14 -1.65 -2.13 -8.23
N TYR A 15 -1.38 -0.85 -8.44
CA TYR A 15 -0.19 -0.39 -9.20
C TYR A 15 1.04 -0.26 -8.30
N PRO A 16 2.17 -0.92 -8.58
CA PRO A 16 3.31 -1.02 -7.66
C PRO A 16 3.92 0.31 -7.20
N ALA A 17 3.93 1.34 -8.05
CA ALA A 17 4.43 2.66 -7.67
C ALA A 17 3.48 3.43 -6.73
N CYS A 18 2.27 2.94 -6.51
CA CYS A 18 1.22 3.56 -5.70
C CYS A 18 0.75 2.66 -4.55
N ALA A 19 1.45 1.57 -4.28
CA ALA A 19 1.08 0.58 -3.27
C ALA A 19 2.32 0.06 -2.56
N ALA A 20 2.20 -0.22 -1.27
CA ALA A 20 3.20 -0.94 -0.50
C ALA A 20 2.94 -2.45 -0.51
N ALA A 21 4.01 -3.22 -0.35
CA ALA A 21 3.90 -4.67 -0.27
C ALA A 21 3.11 -5.10 0.98
N PHE A 22 2.10 -5.95 0.77
CA PHE A 22 1.25 -6.50 1.80
C PHE A 22 1.61 -7.98 2.04
N PRO A 23 1.84 -8.43 3.27
CA PRO A 23 2.13 -9.82 3.56
C PRO A 23 0.84 -10.63 3.64
N LEU A 24 0.73 -11.62 2.78
CA LEU A 24 -0.28 -12.68 2.87
C LEU A 24 0.34 -13.91 3.51
N MET A 25 -0.28 -14.40 4.57
CA MET A 25 0.13 -15.64 5.23
C MET A 25 -0.71 -16.80 4.71
N VAL A 26 -0.07 -17.92 4.39
CA VAL A 26 -0.73 -19.08 3.74
C VAL A 26 -1.68 -19.80 4.70
N GLY A 27 -1.77 -19.56 5.91
CA GLY A 27 -2.66 -20.28 6.84
C GLY A 27 -3.86 -19.50 7.36
N GLU A 28 -3.99 -18.21 7.02
CA GLU A 28 -4.88 -17.34 7.78
C GLU A 28 -5.74 -16.41 6.89
N THR A 29 -6.65 -17.02 6.14
CA THR A 29 -7.58 -16.26 5.29
C THR A 29 -8.69 -15.57 6.08
N ASP A 30 -9.04 -16.07 7.26
CA ASP A 30 -10.16 -15.53 8.06
C ASP A 30 -9.81 -14.25 8.82
N ILE A 31 -8.51 -13.96 8.99
CA ILE A 31 -7.99 -12.80 9.74
C ILE A 31 -7.66 -11.62 8.81
N LEU A 32 -7.83 -11.76 7.50
CA LEU A 32 -7.59 -10.65 6.58
C LEU A 32 -8.43 -9.43 6.96
N PRO A 33 -7.85 -8.24 7.04
CA PRO A 33 -8.59 -7.02 7.38
C PRO A 33 -9.54 -6.62 6.26
N ASP A 34 -10.63 -5.94 6.61
CA ASP A 34 -11.67 -5.56 5.66
C ASP A 34 -11.18 -4.65 4.54
N TYR A 35 -10.14 -3.83 4.79
CA TYR A 35 -9.55 -2.97 3.76
C TYR A 35 -8.82 -3.74 2.64
N VAL A 36 -8.55 -5.04 2.84
CA VAL A 36 -7.96 -5.95 1.83
C VAL A 36 -9.04 -6.78 1.14
N LYS A 37 -10.10 -7.14 1.88
CA LYS A 37 -11.19 -7.97 1.36
C LYS A 37 -11.98 -7.23 0.28
N PRO A 38 -12.47 -7.95 -0.75
CA PRO A 38 -13.37 -7.35 -1.72
C PRO A 38 -14.74 -7.06 -1.08
N ASP A 39 -15.34 -5.94 -1.46
CA ASP A 39 -16.74 -5.65 -1.23
C ASP A 39 -17.65 -6.44 -2.19
N ALA A 40 -18.97 -6.18 -2.13
CA ALA A 40 -19.96 -6.85 -2.98
C ALA A 40 -19.77 -6.57 -4.50
N ALA A 41 -19.06 -5.50 -4.86
CA ALA A 41 -18.74 -5.15 -6.23
C ALA A 41 -17.38 -5.71 -6.69
N GLY A 42 -16.64 -6.36 -5.79
CA GLY A 42 -15.31 -6.91 -6.05
C GLY A 42 -14.16 -5.92 -5.84
N HIS A 43 -14.43 -4.77 -5.23
CA HIS A 43 -13.45 -3.73 -4.94
C HIS A 43 -12.85 -3.92 -3.55
N SER A 44 -11.55 -3.71 -3.39
CA SER A 44 -10.90 -3.62 -2.09
C SER A 44 -10.33 -2.22 -1.88
N GLN A 45 -10.50 -1.67 -0.69
CA GLN A 45 -10.03 -0.33 -0.35
C GLN A 45 -8.54 -0.15 -0.64
N LEU A 46 -7.72 -1.16 -0.35
CA LEU A 46 -6.28 -1.11 -0.61
C LEU A 46 -5.97 -1.01 -2.11
N CYS A 47 -6.66 -1.79 -2.94
CA CYS A 47 -6.49 -1.74 -4.38
C CYS A 47 -6.99 -0.41 -4.98
N ASP A 48 -8.15 0.06 -4.51
CA ASP A 48 -8.76 1.30 -5.00
C ASP A 48 -7.89 2.53 -4.72
N ILE A 49 -7.29 2.63 -3.52
CA ILE A 49 -6.31 3.69 -3.21
C ILE A 49 -5.17 3.70 -4.22
N ALA A 50 -4.58 2.54 -4.52
CA ALA A 50 -3.47 2.43 -5.46
C ALA A 50 -3.90 2.77 -6.90
N MET A 51 -5.09 2.37 -7.31
CA MET A 51 -5.62 2.64 -8.64
C MET A 51 -6.03 4.11 -8.83
N ASP A 52 -6.58 4.74 -7.79
CA ASP A 52 -6.87 6.18 -7.79
C ASP A 52 -5.59 7.00 -7.92
N LEU A 53 -4.58 6.69 -7.11
CA LEU A 53 -3.27 7.36 -7.20
C LEU A 53 -2.62 7.18 -8.57
N LYS A 54 -2.74 5.99 -9.17
CA LYS A 54 -2.29 5.73 -10.53
C LYS A 54 -2.99 6.63 -11.53
N SER A 55 -4.32 6.68 -11.50
CA SER A 55 -5.10 7.46 -12.47
C SER A 55 -4.86 8.96 -12.34
N GLU A 56 -4.66 9.46 -11.14
CA GLU A 56 -4.48 10.88 -10.87
C GLU A 56 -3.04 11.37 -11.11
N ASN A 57 -2.03 10.53 -10.86
CA ASN A 57 -0.65 10.97 -10.77
C ASN A 57 0.34 10.26 -11.70
N VAL A 58 0.02 9.07 -12.21
CA VAL A 58 1.00 8.27 -12.98
C VAL A 58 0.82 8.44 -14.47
N PHE A 59 -0.41 8.35 -14.96
CA PHE A 59 -0.67 8.41 -16.40
C PHE A 59 -1.39 9.70 -16.79
N LYS A 60 -0.85 10.36 -17.81
CA LYS A 60 -1.46 11.51 -18.46
C LYS A 60 -2.03 11.09 -19.82
N TRP A 61 -3.23 11.56 -20.12
CA TRP A 61 -3.82 11.41 -21.45
C TRP A 61 -3.24 12.45 -22.39
N ASN A 62 -2.72 12.02 -23.51
CA ASN A 62 -2.30 12.94 -24.59
C ASN A 62 -3.43 13.12 -25.59
N VAL A 63 -4.06 14.28 -25.56
CA VAL A 63 -5.22 14.61 -26.40
C VAL A 63 -4.84 14.66 -27.89
N SER A 64 -3.61 15.05 -28.21
CA SER A 64 -3.16 15.22 -29.60
C SER A 64 -3.05 13.93 -30.38
N ASN A 65 -2.62 12.83 -29.73
CA ASN A 65 -2.40 11.53 -30.36
C ASN A 65 -3.21 10.39 -29.74
N GLY A 66 -4.08 10.68 -28.77
CA GLY A 66 -4.90 9.67 -28.11
C GLY A 66 -4.13 8.64 -27.29
N SER A 67 -2.90 8.95 -26.86
CA SER A 67 -2.06 8.04 -26.08
C SER A 67 -1.99 8.42 -24.61
N HIS A 68 -1.67 7.43 -23.76
CA HIS A 68 -1.29 7.68 -22.39
C HIS A 68 0.24 7.68 -22.26
N TYR A 69 0.78 8.54 -21.45
CA TYR A 69 2.19 8.55 -21.08
C TYR A 69 2.37 8.63 -19.56
N MET A 70 3.47 8.10 -19.10
CA MET A 70 3.79 8.14 -17.67
C MET A 70 4.28 9.55 -17.28
N ASP A 71 3.70 10.09 -16.21
CA ASP A 71 4.18 11.34 -15.62
C ASP A 71 5.41 11.07 -14.74
N MET A 72 6.58 11.11 -15.36
CA MET A 72 7.86 10.86 -14.70
C MET A 72 8.16 11.87 -13.59
N GLU A 73 7.60 13.06 -13.66
CA GLU A 73 7.78 14.06 -12.60
C GLU A 73 7.09 13.62 -11.31
N SER A 74 5.81 13.23 -11.37
CA SER A 74 5.10 12.72 -10.20
C SER A 74 5.66 11.39 -9.70
N VAL A 75 6.04 10.49 -10.60
CA VAL A 75 6.48 9.13 -10.22
C VAL A 75 7.89 9.12 -9.64
N VAL A 76 8.83 9.86 -10.23
CA VAL A 76 10.27 9.75 -9.91
C VAL A 76 10.81 10.94 -9.15
N LYS A 77 10.42 12.16 -9.53
CA LYS A 77 11.02 13.40 -8.95
C LYS A 77 10.22 13.97 -7.80
N GLY A 78 8.89 13.87 -7.86
CA GLY A 78 7.96 14.61 -7.01
C GLY A 78 7.54 15.92 -7.65
N ARG A 79 6.36 16.41 -7.27
CA ARG A 79 5.73 17.62 -7.83
C ARG A 79 5.03 18.42 -6.73
N ASP A 80 5.00 19.74 -6.88
CA ASP A 80 4.26 20.65 -5.99
C ASP A 80 4.63 20.49 -4.50
N GLY A 81 5.92 20.30 -4.20
CA GLY A 81 6.41 20.09 -2.84
C GLY A 81 6.17 18.69 -2.27
N ARG A 82 5.54 17.79 -3.04
CA ARG A 82 5.35 16.38 -2.65
C ARG A 82 6.55 15.52 -3.04
N GLN A 83 6.78 14.48 -2.26
CA GLN A 83 7.73 13.44 -2.64
C GLN A 83 7.21 12.68 -3.88
N SER A 84 8.12 12.04 -4.62
CA SER A 84 7.73 11.13 -5.70
C SER A 84 6.99 9.91 -5.16
N LEU A 85 6.08 9.34 -5.97
CA LEU A 85 5.34 8.12 -5.59
C LEU A 85 6.26 6.95 -5.30
N LEU A 86 7.32 6.75 -6.09
CA LEU A 86 8.31 5.70 -5.82
C LEU A 86 9.02 5.89 -4.48
N LYS A 87 9.31 7.12 -4.10
CA LYS A 87 9.94 7.39 -2.80
C LYS A 87 8.97 7.11 -1.65
N CYS A 88 7.69 7.44 -1.82
CA CYS A 88 6.65 7.10 -0.85
C CYS A 88 6.48 5.58 -0.72
N ALA A 89 6.38 4.85 -1.83
CA ALA A 89 6.25 3.39 -1.83
C ALA A 89 7.47 2.72 -1.16
N ASN A 90 8.68 3.12 -1.53
CA ASN A 90 9.90 2.58 -0.92
C ASN A 90 9.99 2.86 0.58
N ALA A 91 9.60 4.06 1.02
CA ALA A 91 9.59 4.39 2.45
C ALA A 91 8.56 3.56 3.21
N ALA A 92 7.36 3.38 2.64
CA ALA A 92 6.33 2.52 3.21
C ALA A 92 6.81 1.07 3.34
N ASP A 93 7.42 0.51 2.30
CA ASP A 93 7.96 -0.86 2.32
C ASP A 93 9.05 -1.02 3.39
N GLN A 94 9.97 -0.05 3.53
CA GLN A 94 11.00 -0.09 4.56
C GLN A 94 10.42 -0.06 5.98
N ASP A 95 9.43 0.79 6.22
CA ASP A 95 8.76 0.89 7.51
C ASP A 95 7.97 -0.37 7.84
N ILE A 96 7.25 -0.93 6.86
CA ILE A 96 6.52 -2.17 7.00
C ILE A 96 7.45 -3.33 7.35
N LEU A 97 8.56 -3.49 6.62
CA LEU A 97 9.54 -4.55 6.89
C LEU A 97 10.19 -4.40 8.28
N ARG A 98 10.51 -3.16 8.67
CA ARG A 98 11.09 -2.87 9.99
C ARG A 98 10.14 -3.26 11.13
N GLU A 99 8.85 -3.01 10.98
CA GLU A 99 7.84 -3.35 11.98
C GLU A 99 7.44 -4.83 11.96
N PHE A 100 7.48 -5.45 10.78
CA PHE A 100 7.16 -6.87 10.62
C PHE A 100 8.20 -7.78 11.30
N ALA A 101 9.48 -7.52 11.11
CA ALA A 101 10.54 -8.42 11.56
C ALA A 101 10.52 -8.71 13.09
N PRO A 102 10.38 -7.72 13.99
CA PRO A 102 10.30 -8.01 15.42
C PRO A 102 8.99 -8.70 15.84
N LEU A 103 7.88 -8.42 15.16
CA LEU A 103 6.62 -9.12 15.41
C LEU A 103 6.70 -10.57 14.95
N TYR A 104 7.25 -10.81 13.76
CA TYR A 104 7.46 -12.15 13.23
C TYR A 104 8.32 -12.99 14.17
N LYS A 105 9.40 -12.44 14.71
CA LYS A 105 10.27 -13.12 15.66
C LYS A 105 9.52 -13.55 16.93
N LYS A 106 8.70 -12.65 17.51
CA LYS A 106 7.88 -12.96 18.68
C LYS A 106 6.84 -14.05 18.41
N TRP A 107 6.29 -14.06 17.22
CA TRP A 107 5.37 -15.11 16.81
C TRP A 107 6.08 -16.44 16.58
N GLU A 108 7.25 -16.43 15.93
CA GLU A 108 8.07 -17.62 15.66
C GLU A 108 8.57 -18.28 16.96
N ASP A 109 8.94 -17.50 17.97
CA ASP A 109 9.38 -18.01 19.30
C ASP A 109 8.23 -18.31 20.26
N GLY A 110 6.98 -18.13 19.84
CA GLY A 110 5.78 -18.42 20.62
C GLY A 110 5.45 -17.38 21.70
N SER A 111 6.11 -16.22 21.71
CA SER A 111 5.84 -15.14 22.67
C SER A 111 4.49 -14.47 22.46
N ILE A 112 3.95 -14.55 21.25
CA ILE A 112 2.61 -14.08 20.88
C ILE A 112 1.90 -15.14 20.03
N GLY A 113 0.57 -15.20 20.14
CA GLY A 113 -0.27 -16.11 19.34
C GLY A 113 -0.63 -15.54 17.95
N ASP A 114 -1.19 -16.40 17.08
CA ASP A 114 -1.54 -16.06 15.70
C ASP A 114 -2.41 -14.81 15.61
N LYS A 115 -3.53 -14.78 16.34
CA LYS A 115 -4.46 -13.63 16.32
C LYS A 115 -3.80 -12.33 16.75
N GLU A 116 -2.96 -12.37 17.78
CA GLU A 116 -2.27 -11.18 18.28
C GLU A 116 -1.26 -10.68 17.25
N PHE A 117 -0.49 -11.58 16.66
CA PHE A 117 0.47 -11.27 15.60
C PHE A 117 -0.20 -10.60 14.42
N PHE A 118 -1.23 -11.23 13.83
CA PHE A 118 -1.90 -10.72 12.63
C PHE A 118 -2.60 -9.39 12.90
N LYS A 119 -3.30 -9.29 14.02
CA LYS A 119 -3.96 -8.03 14.40
C LYS A 119 -2.95 -6.89 14.54
N ALA A 120 -1.89 -7.08 15.31
CA ALA A 120 -0.88 -6.05 15.54
C ALA A 120 -0.21 -5.62 14.24
N TYR A 121 0.06 -6.56 13.35
CA TYR A 121 0.68 -6.28 12.07
C TYR A 121 -0.26 -5.53 11.13
N TYR A 122 -1.49 -6.00 10.94
CA TYR A 122 -2.44 -5.36 10.03
C TYR A 122 -2.89 -3.98 10.49
N ASP A 123 -3.02 -3.76 11.81
CA ASP A 123 -3.28 -2.43 12.36
C ASP A 123 -2.14 -1.46 12.03
N LYS A 124 -0.88 -1.89 12.15
CA LYS A 124 0.29 -1.07 11.77
C LYS A 124 0.37 -0.83 10.28
N TYR A 125 0.11 -1.84 9.46
CA TYR A 125 0.07 -1.67 8.01
C TYR A 125 -0.94 -0.60 7.59
N TYR A 126 -2.12 -0.58 8.19
CA TYR A 126 -3.14 0.42 7.92
C TYR A 126 -2.67 1.85 8.27
N ILE A 127 -1.92 2.02 9.35
CA ILE A 127 -1.30 3.31 9.70
C ILE A 127 -0.33 3.75 8.60
N PHE A 128 0.49 2.86 8.04
CA PHE A 128 1.40 3.22 6.95
C PHE A 128 0.66 3.57 5.66
N LEU A 129 -0.45 2.90 5.35
CA LEU A 129 -1.32 3.31 4.24
C LEU A 129 -1.77 4.76 4.38
N HIS A 130 -2.22 5.15 5.57
CA HIS A 130 -2.60 6.54 5.85
C HIS A 130 -1.45 7.50 5.69
N LEU A 131 -0.30 7.20 6.29
CA LEU A 131 0.86 8.09 6.27
C LEU A 131 1.40 8.36 4.87
N TYR A 132 1.49 7.34 4.03
CA TYR A 132 2.20 7.42 2.76
C TYR A 132 1.28 7.61 1.56
N PHE A 133 0.09 7.05 1.56
CA PHE A 133 -0.78 7.03 0.37
C PHE A 133 -2.08 7.81 0.55
N ILE A 134 -2.79 7.65 1.64
CA ILE A 134 -4.07 8.35 1.86
C ILE A 134 -3.81 9.86 2.04
N ASN A 135 -2.82 10.24 2.84
CA ASN A 135 -2.43 11.64 2.99
C ASN A 135 -1.88 12.22 1.68
N TYR A 136 -1.20 11.43 0.86
CA TYR A 136 -0.74 11.85 -0.47
C TYR A 136 -1.94 12.22 -1.36
N LYS A 137 -2.98 11.40 -1.37
CA LYS A 137 -4.22 11.64 -2.12
C LYS A 137 -4.94 12.90 -1.61
N GLU A 138 -5.11 13.05 -0.31
CA GLU A 138 -5.77 14.22 0.29
C GLU A 138 -5.03 15.54 -0.01
N TYR A 139 -3.71 15.52 -0.01
CA TYR A 139 -2.89 16.67 -0.38
C TYR A 139 -3.10 17.06 -1.85
N SER A 140 -3.20 16.07 -2.74
CA SER A 140 -3.52 16.28 -4.16
C SER A 140 -4.86 16.99 -4.34
N LEU A 141 -5.90 16.53 -3.64
CA LEU A 141 -7.24 17.14 -3.69
C LEU A 141 -7.28 18.57 -3.17
N LYS A 142 -6.49 18.90 -2.14
CA LYS A 142 -6.41 20.28 -1.61
C LYS A 142 -5.79 21.24 -2.61
N ILE A 143 -4.70 20.85 -3.27
CA ILE A 143 -4.04 21.70 -4.29
C ILE A 143 -4.97 21.96 -5.48
N THR A 144 -5.67 20.92 -5.96
CA THR A 144 -6.60 21.07 -7.08
C THR A 144 -7.73 22.06 -6.77
N LYS A 145 -8.24 22.08 -5.52
CA LYS A 145 -9.26 23.04 -5.08
C LYS A 145 -8.76 24.47 -4.92
N LEU A 146 -7.48 24.68 -4.68
CA LEU A 146 -6.86 26.02 -4.57
C LEU A 146 -6.49 26.60 -5.93
N ALA A 147 -6.39 25.77 -6.96
CA ALA A 147 -6.05 26.17 -8.33
C ALA A 147 -7.28 26.44 -9.23
N GLN A 148 -8.48 26.24 -8.71
CA GLN A 148 -9.77 26.61 -9.31
C GLN A 148 -10.31 27.90 -8.70
#